data_1ceb558d7b053004cd11d867150b38d9
#
_entry.id   1ceb558d7b053004cd11d867150b38d9
#
_cell.length_a   1.000
_cell.length_b   1.000
_cell.length_c   1.000
_cell.angle_alpha   90.00
_cell.angle_beta   90.00
_cell.angle_gamma   90.00
#
_symmetry.space_group_name_H-M   'P 1'
#
loop_
_entity.id
_entity.type
_entity.pdbx_description
1 polymer ?
#
loop_
_entity_poly.entity_id
_entity_poly.type
_entity_poly.pdbx_seq_one_letter_code
_entity_poly.pdbx_strand_id
1 'polypeptide(L)'
;GLDLHPVTNQLWANNNGSDYQGNEVPPEWIDIIRENGFYGHPFAYGNGTWFNFNNSEYQSLLPITPTDSAKVATLVPPAALIRAHSAPMALKFLNANFEEELQYGFLSALRGSWNTSNPNDFRGYKVIYGHLSSAQDTTVDYVSDFCSGFITDTINRVFWGRPVGIATDEDGRVYISSDEGNSVILVMTPDDISVTKDEKVAVSAATIFPNPASNAITLAIDLNQSANVTISIYDLTGKEVVFVPKQWLQAGPHNLEVSVDELTQGFYLVKINTGDNSITRKLFLVE
;
A
#
# COMPACT_ATOMS: atom_id res chain seq x y z
N GLY A 1 -5.37 -1.96 -15.46
CA GLY A 1 -5.88 -0.61 -15.15
C GLY A 1 -5.18 0.46 -15.92
N LEU A 2 -5.86 1.57 -16.08
CA LEU A 2 -5.38 2.76 -16.80
C LEU A 2 -5.79 3.99 -16.00
N ASP A 3 -4.92 4.99 -15.91
CA ASP A 3 -5.28 6.31 -15.40
C ASP A 3 -4.41 7.41 -16.04
N LEU A 4 -4.92 8.63 -16.03
CA LEU A 4 -4.19 9.82 -16.47
C LEU A 4 -3.51 10.48 -15.27
N HIS A 5 -2.23 10.79 -15.43
CA HIS A 5 -1.52 11.57 -14.42
C HIS A 5 -2.16 12.95 -14.28
N PRO A 6 -2.54 13.40 -13.06
CA PRO A 6 -3.41 14.58 -12.87
C PRO A 6 -2.79 15.91 -13.30
N VAL A 7 -1.47 15.98 -13.43
CA VAL A 7 -0.75 17.22 -13.83
C VAL A 7 -0.27 17.14 -15.28
N THR A 8 0.34 16.03 -15.68
CA THR A 8 0.96 15.91 -17.03
C THR A 8 0.01 15.40 -18.10
N ASN A 9 -1.17 14.86 -17.71
CA ASN A 9 -2.12 14.16 -18.59
C ASN A 9 -1.50 12.98 -19.37
N GLN A 10 -0.37 12.47 -18.91
CA GLN A 10 0.20 11.24 -19.46
C GLN A 10 -0.66 10.05 -19.07
N LEU A 11 -0.93 9.18 -20.00
CA LEU A 11 -1.63 7.92 -19.75
C LEU A 11 -0.65 6.92 -19.15
N TRP A 12 -1.00 6.36 -18.02
CA TRP A 12 -0.27 5.27 -17.36
C TRP A 12 -1.13 4.01 -17.32
N ALA A 13 -0.48 2.87 -17.36
CA ALA A 13 -1.12 1.56 -17.33
C ALA A 13 -0.34 0.60 -16.46
N ASN A 14 -1.06 -0.27 -15.74
CA ASN A 14 -0.44 -1.48 -15.20
C ASN A 14 -0.63 -2.65 -16.18
N ASN A 15 0.31 -3.59 -16.16
CA ASN A 15 0.39 -4.72 -17.05
C ASN A 15 0.63 -6.00 -16.25
N ASN A 16 -0.17 -7.03 -16.53
CA ASN A 16 0.06 -8.36 -16.00
C ASN A 16 1.12 -9.06 -16.83
N GLY A 17 2.14 -9.61 -16.18
CA GLY A 17 3.14 -10.45 -16.81
C GLY A 17 2.53 -11.74 -17.38
N SER A 18 3.21 -12.35 -18.33
CA SER A 18 2.78 -13.60 -18.93
C SER A 18 2.93 -14.77 -17.96
N ASP A 19 1.94 -15.65 -17.94
CA ASP A 19 2.02 -16.92 -17.24
C ASP A 19 3.05 -17.87 -17.87
N TYR A 20 3.41 -18.94 -17.16
CA TYR A 20 4.23 -20.06 -17.63
C TYR A 20 5.71 -19.71 -17.96
N GLN A 21 6.19 -18.56 -17.56
CA GLN A 21 7.61 -18.19 -17.72
C GLN A 21 8.45 -18.53 -16.47
N GLY A 22 7.83 -18.83 -15.35
CA GLY A 22 8.46 -19.18 -14.09
C GLY A 22 7.83 -18.45 -12.91
N ASN A 23 8.21 -18.83 -11.68
CA ASN A 23 7.64 -18.21 -10.48
C ASN A 23 8.06 -16.76 -10.26
N GLU A 24 9.30 -16.41 -10.63
CA GLU A 24 9.87 -15.09 -10.36
C GLU A 24 9.88 -14.20 -11.59
N VAL A 25 9.40 -14.71 -12.74
CA VAL A 25 9.42 -14.00 -14.01
C VAL A 25 8.18 -14.32 -14.85
N PRO A 26 7.74 -13.37 -15.69
CA PRO A 26 8.16 -11.98 -15.72
C PRO A 26 7.61 -11.22 -14.51
N PRO A 27 8.23 -10.12 -14.09
CA PRO A 27 7.58 -9.20 -13.16
C PRO A 27 6.34 -8.61 -13.82
N GLU A 28 5.37 -8.18 -13.03
CA GLU A 28 4.36 -7.24 -13.46
C GLU A 28 4.98 -5.85 -13.58
N TRP A 29 4.40 -4.96 -14.34
CA TRP A 29 4.98 -3.61 -14.50
C TRP A 29 3.94 -2.52 -14.71
N ILE A 30 4.38 -1.30 -14.51
CA ILE A 30 3.63 -0.08 -14.77
C ILE A 30 4.36 0.70 -15.86
N ASP A 31 3.62 1.11 -16.89
CA ASP A 31 4.13 1.82 -18.06
C ASP A 31 3.50 3.20 -18.21
N ILE A 32 4.29 4.11 -18.75
CA ILE A 32 3.77 5.34 -19.35
C ILE A 32 3.47 5.05 -20.82
N ILE A 33 2.20 5.15 -21.19
CA ILE A 33 1.76 4.82 -22.55
C ILE A 33 2.12 5.96 -23.51
N ARG A 34 2.91 5.65 -24.51
CA ARG A 34 3.38 6.59 -25.53
C ARG A 34 2.85 6.18 -26.89
N GLU A 35 2.59 7.15 -27.74
CA GLU A 35 2.20 6.90 -29.12
C GLU A 35 3.27 6.05 -29.83
N ASN A 36 2.84 4.98 -30.51
CA ASN A 36 3.70 3.98 -31.15
C ASN A 36 4.70 3.27 -30.24
N GLY A 37 4.53 3.35 -28.90
CA GLY A 37 5.36 2.64 -27.92
C GLY A 37 5.25 1.13 -28.04
N PHE A 38 6.35 0.43 -27.86
CA PHE A 38 6.41 -1.01 -27.74
C PHE A 38 6.77 -1.42 -26.32
N TYR A 39 5.95 -2.28 -25.71
CA TYR A 39 6.02 -2.63 -24.27
C TYR A 39 6.40 -4.11 -24.04
N GLY A 40 6.97 -4.75 -25.07
CA GLY A 40 7.65 -6.04 -24.97
C GLY A 40 6.89 -7.22 -25.52
N HIS A 41 5.62 -7.41 -25.17
CA HIS A 41 4.84 -8.57 -25.62
C HIS A 41 4.71 -8.60 -27.17
N PRO A 42 4.88 -9.76 -27.83
CA PRO A 42 5.07 -11.09 -27.25
C PRO A 42 6.53 -11.55 -27.10
N PHE A 43 7.52 -10.69 -27.26
CA PHE A 43 8.92 -11.09 -27.37
C PHE A 43 9.73 -10.93 -26.07
N ALA A 44 9.45 -9.87 -25.30
CA ALA A 44 10.26 -9.48 -24.15
C ALA A 44 9.41 -8.89 -23.04
N TYR A 45 10.02 -8.67 -21.85
CA TYR A 45 9.42 -8.04 -20.70
C TYR A 45 10.43 -7.16 -19.95
N GLY A 46 9.94 -6.34 -19.03
CA GLY A 46 10.76 -5.47 -18.19
C GLY A 46 11.68 -4.57 -19.01
N ASN A 47 12.96 -4.64 -18.78
CA ASN A 47 13.96 -3.86 -19.50
C ASN A 47 14.52 -4.56 -20.75
N GLY A 48 13.71 -5.34 -21.47
CA GLY A 48 14.10 -6.02 -22.70
C GLY A 48 14.60 -7.45 -22.50
N THR A 49 14.23 -8.08 -21.39
CA THR A 49 14.50 -9.51 -21.19
C THR A 49 13.60 -10.34 -22.09
N TRP A 50 14.19 -11.22 -22.90
CA TRP A 50 13.44 -12.08 -23.79
C TRP A 50 12.65 -13.14 -23.02
N PHE A 51 11.44 -13.46 -23.50
CA PHE A 51 10.68 -14.61 -23.01
C PHE A 51 11.41 -15.93 -23.27
N ASN A 52 11.10 -16.93 -22.46
CA ASN A 52 11.55 -18.28 -22.71
C ASN A 52 10.69 -18.94 -23.82
N PHE A 53 11.20 -18.96 -25.03
CA PHE A 53 10.53 -19.53 -26.20
C PHE A 53 10.49 -21.06 -26.23
N ASN A 54 11.10 -21.74 -25.27
CA ASN A 54 10.90 -23.19 -25.10
C ASN A 54 9.51 -23.51 -24.50
N ASN A 55 8.83 -22.52 -23.95
CA ASN A 55 7.45 -22.67 -23.50
C ASN A 55 6.52 -22.81 -24.72
N SER A 56 5.57 -23.76 -24.67
CA SER A 56 4.64 -24.07 -25.75
C SER A 56 3.85 -22.88 -26.26
N GLU A 57 3.53 -21.92 -25.38
CA GLU A 57 2.78 -20.73 -25.75
C GLU A 57 3.57 -19.76 -26.65
N TYR A 58 4.90 -19.80 -26.56
CA TYR A 58 5.80 -18.88 -27.27
C TYR A 58 6.59 -19.54 -28.41
N GLN A 59 6.56 -20.89 -28.51
CA GLN A 59 7.31 -21.63 -29.54
C GLN A 59 6.95 -21.22 -30.99
N SER A 60 5.71 -20.81 -31.21
CA SER A 60 5.24 -20.35 -32.52
C SER A 60 5.91 -19.06 -33.02
N LEU A 61 6.58 -18.34 -32.13
CA LEU A 61 7.33 -17.12 -32.46
C LEU A 61 8.73 -17.42 -32.99
N LEU A 62 9.20 -18.66 -32.91
CA LEU A 62 10.49 -19.06 -33.44
C LEU A 62 10.44 -19.36 -34.95
N PRO A 63 11.54 -19.06 -35.70
CA PRO A 63 12.77 -18.44 -35.21
C PRO A 63 12.64 -16.92 -35.08
N ILE A 64 13.28 -16.35 -34.05
CA ILE A 64 13.36 -14.91 -33.89
C ILE A 64 14.12 -14.30 -35.07
N THR A 65 13.54 -13.25 -35.65
CA THR A 65 14.11 -12.57 -36.83
C THR A 65 14.89 -11.30 -36.41
N PRO A 66 15.73 -10.76 -37.31
CA PRO A 66 16.35 -9.46 -37.09
C PRO A 66 15.34 -8.33 -36.90
N THR A 67 14.15 -8.41 -37.53
CA THR A 67 13.06 -7.44 -37.34
C THR A 67 12.49 -7.50 -35.92
N ASP A 68 12.31 -8.71 -35.36
CA ASP A 68 11.84 -8.88 -33.96
C ASP A 68 12.87 -8.31 -32.98
N SER A 69 14.15 -8.60 -33.21
CA SER A 69 15.23 -8.05 -32.41
C SER A 69 15.30 -6.53 -32.46
N ALA A 70 15.14 -5.94 -33.67
CA ALA A 70 15.05 -4.50 -33.82
C ALA A 70 13.82 -3.92 -33.09
N LYS A 71 12.69 -4.62 -33.08
CA LYS A 71 11.48 -4.22 -32.37
C LYS A 71 11.72 -4.22 -30.87
N VAL A 72 12.33 -5.28 -30.33
CA VAL A 72 12.67 -5.37 -28.89
C VAL A 72 13.62 -4.26 -28.46
N ALA A 73 14.55 -3.86 -29.33
CA ALA A 73 15.46 -2.74 -29.05
C ALA A 73 14.75 -1.38 -28.93
N THR A 74 13.49 -1.26 -29.38
CA THR A 74 12.66 -0.06 -29.21
C THR A 74 11.75 -0.11 -27.98
N LEU A 75 11.90 -1.10 -27.12
CA LEU A 75 11.06 -1.28 -25.93
C LEU A 75 11.12 -0.04 -25.05
N VAL A 76 9.94 0.43 -24.66
CA VAL A 76 9.80 1.50 -23.66
C VAL A 76 10.05 0.87 -22.29
N PRO A 77 11.05 1.33 -21.52
CA PRO A 77 11.29 0.80 -20.20
C PRO A 77 10.11 1.08 -19.27
N PRO A 78 9.77 0.14 -18.37
CA PRO A 78 8.69 0.35 -17.41
C PRO A 78 9.03 1.45 -16.40
N ALA A 79 8.01 2.17 -15.96
CA ALA A 79 8.14 3.16 -14.89
C ALA A 79 8.35 2.49 -13.51
N ALA A 80 7.77 1.31 -13.31
CA ALA A 80 7.97 0.48 -12.12
C ALA A 80 7.84 -1.00 -12.44
N LEU A 81 8.55 -1.83 -11.66
CA LEU A 81 8.39 -3.29 -11.64
C LEU A 81 7.70 -3.72 -10.35
N ILE A 82 6.78 -4.66 -10.48
CA ILE A 82 6.06 -5.28 -9.36
C ILE A 82 6.39 -6.76 -9.37
N ARG A 83 6.37 -7.40 -8.20
CA ARG A 83 6.68 -8.83 -8.09
C ARG A 83 5.79 -9.66 -9.03
N ALA A 84 6.38 -10.62 -9.72
CA ALA A 84 5.67 -11.54 -10.63
C ALA A 84 4.44 -12.18 -9.97
N HIS A 85 3.38 -12.40 -10.75
CA HIS A 85 2.10 -13.00 -10.32
C HIS A 85 1.32 -12.19 -9.27
N SER A 86 1.58 -10.91 -9.12
CA SER A 86 0.81 -10.03 -8.23
C SER A 86 -0.53 -9.59 -8.82
N ALA A 87 -0.71 -9.71 -10.13
CA ALA A 87 -1.91 -9.38 -10.88
C ALA A 87 -2.44 -7.95 -10.60
N PRO A 88 -1.75 -6.90 -11.05
CA PRO A 88 -2.21 -5.52 -10.91
C PRO A 88 -3.44 -5.25 -11.79
N MET A 89 -4.57 -4.87 -11.17
CA MET A 89 -5.87 -4.72 -11.83
C MET A 89 -6.29 -3.27 -12.01
N ALA A 90 -6.10 -2.43 -11.00
CA ALA A 90 -6.41 -1.00 -11.06
C ALA A 90 -5.16 -0.16 -10.90
N LEU A 91 -5.20 1.00 -11.52
CA LEU A 91 -4.26 2.10 -11.33
C LEU A 91 -5.05 3.37 -11.08
N LYS A 92 -4.69 4.15 -10.04
CA LYS A 92 -5.35 5.41 -9.72
C LYS A 92 -4.35 6.41 -9.17
N PHE A 93 -4.16 7.52 -9.88
CA PHE A 93 -3.35 8.63 -9.40
C PHE A 93 -4.04 9.39 -8.28
N LEU A 94 -3.25 9.87 -7.33
CA LEU A 94 -3.68 10.73 -6.24
C LEU A 94 -3.42 12.20 -6.63
N ASN A 95 -4.43 13.02 -6.42
CA ASN A 95 -4.39 14.45 -6.78
C ASN A 95 -4.10 15.31 -5.54
N ALA A 96 -4.27 16.63 -5.69
CA ALA A 96 -4.02 17.61 -4.63
C ALA A 96 -4.99 17.53 -3.44
N ASN A 97 -6.02 16.67 -3.47
CA ASN A 97 -6.93 16.43 -2.34
C ASN A 97 -6.36 15.46 -1.31
N PHE A 98 -5.22 14.84 -1.61
CA PHE A 98 -4.50 13.96 -0.71
C PHE A 98 -3.37 14.69 0.02
N GLU A 99 -2.87 14.09 1.09
CA GLU A 99 -1.72 14.60 1.83
C GLU A 99 -0.53 14.85 0.88
N GLU A 100 0.26 15.90 1.14
CA GLU A 100 1.36 16.33 0.26
C GLU A 100 2.32 15.19 -0.08
N GLU A 101 2.58 14.29 0.88
CA GLU A 101 3.45 13.12 0.72
C GLU A 101 2.90 12.06 -0.26
N LEU A 102 1.60 12.07 -0.52
CA LEU A 102 0.92 11.13 -1.41
C LEU A 102 0.61 11.72 -2.79
N GLN A 103 0.72 13.04 -2.93
CA GLN A 103 0.39 13.74 -4.18
C GLN A 103 1.31 13.28 -5.32
N TYR A 104 0.73 13.24 -6.51
CA TYR A 104 1.35 12.79 -7.75
C TYR A 104 1.67 11.30 -7.84
N GLY A 105 1.74 10.58 -6.73
CA GLY A 105 1.85 9.14 -6.69
C GLY A 105 0.56 8.44 -7.13
N PHE A 106 0.60 7.13 -7.22
CA PHE A 106 -0.56 6.33 -7.61
C PHE A 106 -0.77 5.15 -6.67
N LEU A 107 -2.01 4.67 -6.63
CA LEU A 107 -2.38 3.40 -6.04
C LEU A 107 -2.55 2.35 -7.13
N SER A 108 -2.14 1.11 -6.86
CA SER A 108 -2.46 -0.04 -7.71
C SER A 108 -3.00 -1.20 -6.88
N ALA A 109 -4.15 -1.74 -7.30
CA ALA A 109 -4.76 -2.90 -6.68
C ALA A 109 -4.13 -4.17 -7.24
N LEU A 110 -3.50 -4.95 -6.39
CA LEU A 110 -2.88 -6.23 -6.72
C LEU A 110 -3.82 -7.36 -6.30
N ARG A 111 -4.54 -7.92 -7.28
CA ARG A 111 -5.54 -8.97 -7.05
C ARG A 111 -4.94 -10.24 -6.45
N GLY A 112 -3.69 -10.51 -6.80
CA GLY A 112 -2.91 -11.58 -6.21
C GLY A 112 -2.84 -12.87 -7.02
N SER A 113 -1.83 -13.65 -6.68
CA SER A 113 -1.45 -14.89 -7.36
C SER A 113 -2.48 -16.01 -7.19
N TRP A 114 -2.57 -16.88 -8.19
CA TRP A 114 -3.33 -18.11 -8.15
C TRP A 114 -2.47 -19.35 -8.50
N ASN A 115 -1.35 -19.17 -9.15
CA ASN A 115 -0.54 -20.20 -9.82
C ASN A 115 0.94 -20.25 -9.41
N THR A 116 1.29 -19.76 -8.21
CA THR A 116 2.65 -19.93 -7.69
C THR A 116 2.92 -21.39 -7.32
N SER A 117 4.13 -21.88 -7.59
CA SER A 117 4.51 -23.28 -7.30
C SER A 117 4.57 -23.57 -5.78
N ASN A 118 4.87 -22.56 -4.97
CA ASN A 118 4.76 -22.65 -3.51
C ASN A 118 3.37 -22.15 -3.08
N PRO A 119 2.51 -23.00 -2.55
CA PRO A 119 1.17 -22.60 -2.12
C PRO A 119 1.16 -21.56 -1.01
N ASN A 120 2.23 -21.39 -0.28
CA ASN A 120 2.36 -20.40 0.80
C ASN A 120 3.02 -19.09 0.32
N ASP A 121 3.41 -19.00 -0.95
CA ASP A 121 3.97 -17.80 -1.54
C ASP A 121 2.84 -16.95 -2.15
N PHE A 122 2.12 -16.25 -1.29
CA PHE A 122 1.13 -15.28 -1.73
C PHE A 122 1.78 -14.02 -2.27
N ARG A 123 1.34 -13.56 -3.43
CA ARG A 123 1.81 -12.34 -4.08
C ARG A 123 0.62 -11.49 -4.42
N GLY A 124 0.74 -10.18 -4.23
CA GLY A 124 -0.41 -9.29 -4.35
C GLY A 124 -1.31 -9.36 -3.10
N TYR A 125 -2.62 -9.45 -3.29
CA TYR A 125 -3.65 -9.38 -2.24
C TYR A 125 -3.52 -8.11 -1.38
N LYS A 126 -3.23 -6.98 -2.03
CA LYS A 126 -3.01 -5.69 -1.38
C LYS A 126 -3.17 -4.54 -2.37
N VAL A 127 -3.23 -3.35 -1.85
CA VAL A 127 -3.07 -2.13 -2.63
C VAL A 127 -1.68 -1.58 -2.33
N ILE A 128 -0.95 -1.25 -3.38
CA ILE A 128 0.37 -0.61 -3.29
C ILE A 128 0.27 0.87 -3.64
N TYR A 129 1.23 1.63 -3.13
CA TYR A 129 1.49 3.03 -3.48
C TYR A 129 2.82 3.13 -4.23
N GLY A 130 2.80 3.78 -5.38
CA GLY A 130 3.98 4.14 -6.15
C GLY A 130 4.28 5.61 -5.96
N HIS A 131 5.46 5.92 -5.43
CA HIS A 131 5.90 7.27 -5.14
C HIS A 131 6.59 7.91 -6.34
N LEU A 132 6.24 9.16 -6.62
CA LEU A 132 6.91 10.05 -7.56
C LEU A 132 7.35 11.31 -6.82
N SER A 133 8.64 11.68 -6.91
CA SER A 133 9.16 12.91 -6.26
C SER A 133 8.61 14.18 -6.89
N SER A 134 8.20 14.10 -8.15
CA SER A 134 7.60 15.21 -8.87
C SER A 134 6.56 14.76 -9.89
N ALA A 135 5.70 15.68 -10.29
CA ALA A 135 4.70 15.45 -11.34
C ALA A 135 5.30 15.14 -12.73
N GLN A 136 6.59 15.41 -12.96
CA GLN A 136 7.28 15.19 -14.23
C GLN A 136 8.07 13.88 -14.26
N ASP A 137 8.11 13.15 -13.14
CA ASP A 137 8.86 11.90 -13.06
C ASP A 137 8.26 10.84 -13.98
N THR A 138 9.12 10.09 -14.60
CA THR A 138 8.77 8.98 -15.50
C THR A 138 9.23 7.64 -14.98
N THR A 139 9.77 7.63 -13.76
CA THR A 139 10.23 6.46 -13.02
C THR A 139 9.73 6.56 -11.60
N VAL A 140 9.25 5.47 -11.07
CA VAL A 140 8.77 5.40 -9.69
C VAL A 140 9.98 5.27 -8.76
N ASP A 141 10.07 6.15 -7.76
CA ASP A 141 11.21 6.15 -6.81
C ASP A 141 11.21 4.90 -5.94
N TYR A 142 10.04 4.53 -5.43
CA TYR A 142 9.81 3.31 -4.66
C TYR A 142 8.34 2.91 -4.72
N VAL A 143 8.12 1.63 -4.40
CA VAL A 143 6.77 1.06 -4.23
C VAL A 143 6.66 0.56 -2.80
N SER A 144 5.57 0.91 -2.12
CA SER A 144 5.27 0.48 -0.75
C SER A 144 3.85 -0.09 -0.62
N ASP A 145 3.58 -0.80 0.46
CA ASP A 145 2.24 -1.25 0.78
C ASP A 145 1.39 -0.07 1.26
N PHE A 146 0.25 0.16 0.62
CA PHE A 146 -0.73 1.17 1.02
C PHE A 146 -1.82 0.56 1.91
N CYS A 147 -2.41 -0.55 1.47
CA CYS A 147 -3.44 -1.28 2.21
C CYS A 147 -3.19 -2.78 2.06
N SER A 148 -3.05 -3.47 3.19
CA SER A 148 -2.80 -4.91 3.26
C SER A 148 -3.79 -5.57 4.23
N GLY A 149 -3.61 -6.88 4.51
CA GLY A 149 -4.50 -7.62 5.42
C GLY A 149 -5.62 -8.38 4.70
N PHE A 150 -5.62 -8.45 3.38
CA PHE A 150 -6.59 -9.25 2.62
C PHE A 150 -6.38 -10.76 2.76
N ILE A 151 -5.18 -11.19 3.19
CA ILE A 151 -4.88 -12.58 3.52
C ILE A 151 -4.96 -12.73 5.03
N THR A 152 -5.77 -13.69 5.50
CA THR A 152 -5.98 -13.95 6.94
C THR A 152 -5.23 -15.18 7.42
N ASP A 153 -4.90 -16.12 6.52
CA ASP A 153 -4.12 -17.32 6.85
C ASP A 153 -3.30 -17.73 5.62
N THR A 154 -1.99 -17.57 5.69
CA THR A 154 -1.07 -17.93 4.61
C THR A 154 -0.84 -19.44 4.51
N ILE A 155 -1.03 -20.19 5.60
CA ILE A 155 -0.82 -21.65 5.62
C ILE A 155 -1.97 -22.36 4.93
N ASN A 156 -3.21 -21.98 5.26
CA ASN A 156 -4.41 -22.59 4.71
C ASN A 156 -4.94 -21.87 3.47
N ARG A 157 -4.22 -20.85 2.97
CA ARG A 157 -4.60 -20.02 1.81
C ARG A 157 -5.95 -19.35 1.97
N VAL A 158 -6.22 -18.83 3.16
CA VAL A 158 -7.47 -18.12 3.44
C VAL A 158 -7.25 -16.63 3.20
N PHE A 159 -8.09 -16.06 2.35
CA PHE A 159 -8.18 -14.63 2.12
C PHE A 159 -9.64 -14.19 2.28
N TRP A 160 -9.87 -13.00 2.77
CA TRP A 160 -11.21 -12.45 2.89
C TRP A 160 -11.63 -11.61 1.68
N GLY A 161 -10.67 -11.17 0.87
CA GLY A 161 -10.93 -10.38 -0.32
C GLY A 161 -9.74 -10.31 -1.27
N ARG A 162 -10.00 -9.91 -2.52
CA ARG A 162 -9.00 -9.68 -3.57
C ARG A 162 -9.25 -8.32 -4.21
N PRO A 163 -8.39 -7.32 -3.98
CA PRO A 163 -8.60 -5.96 -4.47
C PRO A 163 -8.45 -5.88 -5.99
N VAL A 164 -9.42 -5.26 -6.66
CA VAL A 164 -9.45 -5.18 -8.15
C VAL A 164 -9.70 -3.78 -8.69
N GLY A 165 -10.48 -2.95 -8.01
CA GLY A 165 -10.80 -1.60 -8.45
C GLY A 165 -10.41 -0.56 -7.41
N ILE A 166 -10.04 0.64 -7.87
CA ILE A 166 -9.74 1.79 -7.02
C ILE A 166 -10.44 3.02 -7.61
N ALA A 167 -11.10 3.77 -6.76
CA ALA A 167 -11.61 5.10 -7.07
C ALA A 167 -11.32 6.04 -5.90
N THR A 168 -11.32 7.33 -6.15
CA THR A 168 -11.12 8.38 -5.15
C THR A 168 -12.17 9.46 -5.31
N ASP A 169 -12.51 10.18 -4.26
CA ASP A 169 -13.39 11.33 -4.31
C ASP A 169 -12.68 12.65 -3.94
N GLU A 170 -13.44 13.73 -3.91
CA GLU A 170 -12.94 15.07 -3.61
C GLU A 170 -12.59 15.27 -2.13
N ASP A 171 -13.11 14.40 -1.25
CA ASP A 171 -12.83 14.41 0.18
C ASP A 171 -11.57 13.59 0.52
N GLY A 172 -10.85 13.07 -0.48
CA GLY A 172 -9.65 12.24 -0.30
C GLY A 172 -9.94 10.80 0.14
N ARG A 173 -11.20 10.33 0.04
CA ARG A 173 -11.53 8.93 0.33
C ARG A 173 -11.05 8.03 -0.80
N VAL A 174 -10.61 6.83 -0.42
CA VAL A 174 -10.22 5.77 -1.35
C VAL A 174 -11.23 4.64 -1.27
N TYR A 175 -11.81 4.29 -2.39
CA TYR A 175 -12.74 3.17 -2.54
C TYR A 175 -12.03 2.00 -3.21
N ILE A 176 -12.02 0.84 -2.56
CA ILE A 176 -11.35 -0.37 -3.05
C ILE A 176 -12.40 -1.46 -3.22
N SER A 177 -12.62 -1.94 -4.44
CA SER A 177 -13.50 -3.08 -4.67
C SER A 177 -12.75 -4.40 -4.59
N SER A 178 -13.42 -5.44 -4.10
CA SER A 178 -12.97 -6.84 -4.06
C SER A 178 -13.94 -7.72 -4.85
N ASP A 179 -13.42 -8.61 -5.69
CA ASP A 179 -14.24 -9.48 -6.57
C ASP A 179 -14.34 -10.93 -6.10
N GLU A 180 -13.54 -11.34 -5.12
CA GLU A 180 -13.50 -12.71 -4.61
C GLU A 180 -13.28 -12.73 -3.10
N GLY A 181 -13.74 -13.77 -2.44
CA GLY A 181 -13.89 -13.83 -1.00
C GLY A 181 -15.12 -13.04 -0.58
N ASN A 182 -14.94 -11.88 0.03
CA ASN A 182 -16.03 -10.93 0.24
C ASN A 182 -16.07 -9.94 -0.94
N SER A 183 -17.15 -9.99 -1.71
CA SER A 183 -17.43 -9.05 -2.80
C SER A 183 -17.98 -7.75 -2.19
N VAL A 184 -17.09 -6.85 -1.84
CA VAL A 184 -17.40 -5.61 -1.12
C VAL A 184 -16.68 -4.42 -1.74
N ILE A 185 -17.12 -3.23 -1.38
CA ILE A 185 -16.37 -2.00 -1.57
C ILE A 185 -15.92 -1.53 -0.19
N LEU A 186 -14.61 -1.49 0.02
CA LEU A 186 -14.01 -0.86 1.18
C LEU A 186 -13.91 0.64 0.96
N VAL A 187 -14.13 1.41 1.99
CA VAL A 187 -13.91 2.85 1.97
C VAL A 187 -12.84 3.16 3.02
N MET A 188 -11.73 3.71 2.57
CA MET A 188 -10.73 4.32 3.44
C MET A 188 -11.00 5.81 3.46
N THR A 189 -11.33 6.33 4.63
CA THR A 189 -11.45 7.76 4.85
C THR A 189 -10.12 8.30 5.35
N PRO A 190 -9.68 9.50 4.92
CA PRO A 190 -8.64 10.19 5.65
C PRO A 190 -9.08 10.22 7.11
N ASP A 191 -8.17 9.97 8.05
CA ASP A 191 -8.46 10.32 9.42
C ASP A 191 -8.88 11.79 9.39
N ASP A 192 -10.07 12.09 9.89
CA ASP A 192 -10.48 13.46 10.11
C ASP A 192 -9.55 14.07 11.16
N ILE A 193 -8.33 14.41 10.73
CA ILE A 193 -7.69 15.57 11.27
C ILE A 193 -8.52 16.71 10.67
N SER A 194 -9.70 16.87 11.22
CA SER A 194 -10.49 18.08 11.04
C SER A 194 -9.63 19.21 11.59
N VAL A 195 -8.76 19.73 10.75
CA VAL A 195 -8.25 21.08 10.95
C VAL A 195 -9.41 21.99 10.57
N THR A 196 -10.49 21.90 11.34
CA THR A 196 -11.34 23.05 11.52
C THR A 196 -10.42 24.10 12.15
N LYS A 197 -10.17 25.11 11.40
CA LYS A 197 -9.27 26.22 11.66
C LYS A 197 -9.74 27.06 12.87
N ASP A 198 -10.23 26.45 13.96
CA ASP A 198 -10.55 27.10 15.23
C ASP A 198 -10.95 26.14 16.38
N GLU A 199 -10.97 24.81 16.23
CA GLU A 199 -11.02 23.95 17.39
C GLU A 199 -9.58 23.57 17.78
N LYS A 200 -9.16 24.06 18.93
CA LYS A 200 -7.86 23.75 19.54
C LYS A 200 -7.77 22.22 19.73
N VAL A 201 -7.04 21.54 18.83
CA VAL A 201 -6.72 20.12 19.00
C VAL A 201 -6.10 19.96 20.39
N ALA A 202 -6.71 19.17 21.25
CA ALA A 202 -6.25 19.05 22.64
C ALA A 202 -4.84 18.46 22.71
N VAL A 203 -4.47 17.57 21.78
CA VAL A 203 -3.11 16.98 21.71
C VAL A 203 -2.35 17.58 20.54
N SER A 204 -1.28 18.33 20.80
CA SER A 204 -0.41 18.91 19.78
C SER A 204 0.66 17.94 19.29
N ALA A 205 1.10 17.02 20.14
CA ALA A 205 2.11 16.01 19.83
C ALA A 205 1.93 14.75 20.68
N ALA A 206 2.26 13.60 20.11
CA ALA A 206 2.33 12.34 20.83
C ALA A 206 3.45 11.47 20.28
N THR A 207 4.34 11.00 21.13
CA THR A 207 5.43 10.06 20.81
C THR A 207 5.44 8.90 21.77
N ILE A 208 5.94 7.74 21.31
CA ILE A 208 6.06 6.51 22.10
C ILE A 208 7.54 6.15 22.20
N PHE A 209 8.01 5.90 23.41
CA PHE A 209 9.36 5.39 23.63
C PHE A 209 9.43 4.47 24.88
N PRO A 210 10.34 3.46 24.89
CA PRO A 210 11.07 3.01 23.71
C PRO A 210 10.11 2.43 22.66
N ASN A 211 10.53 2.45 21.39
CA ASN A 211 9.85 1.75 20.31
C ASN A 211 10.92 1.31 19.29
N PRO A 212 11.32 0.03 19.25
CA PRO A 212 10.71 -1.14 19.92
C PRO A 212 10.75 -1.12 21.44
N ALA A 213 9.77 -1.79 22.07
CA ALA A 213 9.65 -1.93 23.51
C ALA A 213 9.53 -3.40 23.93
N SER A 214 9.75 -3.71 25.24
CA SER A 214 9.58 -5.04 25.79
C SER A 214 8.52 -5.09 26.91
N ASN A 215 8.65 -4.33 27.98
CA ASN A 215 7.80 -4.46 29.17
C ASN A 215 6.87 -3.26 29.39
N ALA A 216 7.34 -2.06 29.06
CA ALA A 216 6.59 -0.83 29.24
C ALA A 216 6.92 0.19 28.18
N ILE A 217 5.99 1.09 27.92
CA ILE A 217 6.16 2.25 27.05
C ILE A 217 5.86 3.53 27.82
N THR A 218 6.51 4.61 27.44
CA THR A 218 6.16 5.96 27.83
C THR A 218 5.50 6.66 26.66
N LEU A 219 4.31 7.19 26.88
CA LEU A 219 3.61 8.06 25.95
C LEU A 219 3.89 9.50 26.36
N ALA A 220 4.76 10.17 25.62
CA ALA A 220 4.96 11.60 25.77
C ALA A 220 3.91 12.33 24.92
N ILE A 221 3.00 13.01 25.58
CA ILE A 221 1.93 13.78 24.94
C ILE A 221 2.04 15.25 25.37
N ASP A 222 1.73 16.14 24.46
CA ASP A 222 1.64 17.56 24.74
C ASP A 222 0.21 18.04 24.48
N LEU A 223 -0.43 18.61 25.50
CA LEU A 223 -1.81 19.07 25.43
C LEU A 223 -1.88 20.59 25.31
N ASN A 224 -2.51 21.07 24.25
CA ASN A 224 -2.76 22.51 24.05
C ASN A 224 -3.81 23.06 25.04
N GLN A 225 -4.67 22.19 25.55
CA GLN A 225 -5.69 22.50 26.56
C GLN A 225 -5.94 21.30 27.46
N SER A 226 -6.43 21.56 28.67
CA SER A 226 -6.78 20.49 29.62
C SER A 226 -7.86 19.59 29.04
N ALA A 227 -7.66 18.27 29.12
CA ALA A 227 -8.56 17.30 28.51
C ALA A 227 -8.63 15.99 29.34
N ASN A 228 -9.70 15.25 29.09
CA ASN A 228 -9.78 13.86 29.52
C ASN A 228 -9.08 12.97 28.49
N VAL A 229 -8.06 12.24 28.91
CA VAL A 229 -7.27 11.35 28.07
C VAL A 229 -7.60 9.89 28.38
N THR A 230 -7.86 9.09 27.36
CA THR A 230 -7.88 7.63 27.45
C THR A 230 -6.86 7.06 26.47
N ILE A 231 -6.28 5.90 26.79
CA ILE A 231 -5.33 5.21 25.91
C ILE A 231 -5.83 3.79 25.70
N SER A 232 -5.89 3.37 24.45
CA SER A 232 -6.21 2.00 24.06
C SER A 232 -5.11 1.45 23.17
N ILE A 233 -4.69 0.21 23.41
CA ILE A 233 -3.78 -0.51 22.53
C ILE A 233 -4.57 -1.62 21.83
N TYR A 234 -4.45 -1.68 20.52
CA TYR A 234 -5.12 -2.66 19.66
C TYR A 234 -4.10 -3.56 18.99
N ASP A 235 -4.42 -4.83 18.86
CA ASP A 235 -3.70 -5.72 17.97
C ASP A 235 -4.09 -5.47 16.49
N LEU A 236 -3.41 -6.16 15.56
CA LEU A 236 -3.68 -6.01 14.13
C LEU A 236 -5.05 -6.55 13.68
N THR A 237 -5.77 -7.26 14.55
CA THR A 237 -7.14 -7.70 14.29
C THR A 237 -8.18 -6.65 14.70
N GLY A 238 -7.73 -5.56 15.35
CA GLY A 238 -8.59 -4.51 15.90
C GLY A 238 -9.14 -4.82 17.29
N LYS A 239 -8.66 -5.89 17.94
CA LYS A 239 -9.03 -6.22 19.33
C LYS A 239 -8.27 -5.32 20.29
N GLU A 240 -8.99 -4.66 21.20
CA GLU A 240 -8.38 -3.92 22.31
C GLU A 240 -7.72 -4.89 23.28
N VAL A 241 -6.40 -4.73 23.48
CA VAL A 241 -5.58 -5.60 24.33
C VAL A 241 -5.08 -4.90 25.60
N VAL A 242 -5.02 -3.56 25.60
CA VAL A 242 -4.77 -2.74 26.78
C VAL A 242 -5.70 -1.54 26.77
N PHE A 243 -6.26 -1.21 27.93
CA PHE A 243 -7.06 -0.02 28.14
C PHE A 243 -6.62 0.73 29.39
N VAL A 244 -6.19 2.00 29.20
CA VAL A 244 -5.91 2.94 30.29
C VAL A 244 -7.14 3.81 30.48
N PRO A 245 -7.76 3.77 31.66
CA PRO A 245 -8.99 4.50 31.90
C PRO A 245 -8.78 6.02 31.87
N LYS A 246 -9.85 6.73 31.71
CA LYS A 246 -9.94 8.17 31.59
C LYS A 246 -9.21 8.90 32.72
N GLN A 247 -8.27 9.76 32.35
CA GLN A 247 -7.51 10.62 33.26
C GLN A 247 -7.71 12.09 32.84
N TRP A 248 -7.92 12.97 33.80
CA TRP A 248 -7.93 14.41 33.55
C TRP A 248 -6.52 14.95 33.59
N LEU A 249 -6.04 15.50 32.49
CA LEU A 249 -4.72 16.11 32.37
C LEU A 249 -4.84 17.60 32.04
N GLN A 250 -3.97 18.40 32.65
CA GLN A 250 -3.89 19.83 32.36
C GLN A 250 -3.19 20.09 31.02
N ALA A 251 -3.31 21.31 30.47
CA ALA A 251 -2.54 21.73 29.32
C ALA A 251 -1.03 21.65 29.61
N GLY A 252 -0.24 21.25 28.61
CA GLY A 252 1.21 21.10 28.66
C GLY A 252 1.68 19.65 28.48
N PRO A 253 2.99 19.40 28.64
CA PRO A 253 3.59 18.08 28.40
C PRO A 253 3.30 17.09 29.53
N HIS A 254 3.01 15.86 29.16
CA HIS A 254 2.80 14.72 30.05
C HIS A 254 3.54 13.48 29.55
N ASN A 255 4.04 12.68 30.51
CA ASN A 255 4.60 11.36 30.27
C ASN A 255 3.73 10.33 30.99
N LEU A 256 3.06 9.47 30.24
CA LEU A 256 2.20 8.42 30.74
C LEU A 256 2.87 7.07 30.51
N GLU A 257 3.12 6.33 31.57
CA GLU A 257 3.69 4.99 31.49
C GLU A 257 2.57 3.96 31.34
N VAL A 258 2.73 3.05 30.38
CA VAL A 258 1.78 1.97 30.11
C VAL A 258 2.54 0.65 30.04
N SER A 259 2.14 -0.31 30.89
CA SER A 259 2.67 -1.67 30.84
C SER A 259 2.18 -2.39 29.58
N VAL A 260 3.09 -3.15 28.97
CA VAL A 260 2.85 -4.01 27.81
C VAL A 260 3.46 -5.40 27.98
N ASP A 261 3.86 -5.74 29.22
CA ASP A 261 4.54 -6.97 29.60
C ASP A 261 3.69 -8.25 29.39
N GLU A 262 2.36 -8.12 29.36
CA GLU A 262 1.44 -9.22 29.07
C GLU A 262 1.19 -9.42 27.57
N LEU A 263 1.71 -8.51 26.72
CA LEU A 263 1.51 -8.58 25.28
C LEU A 263 2.62 -9.40 24.60
N THR A 264 2.24 -10.14 23.57
CA THR A 264 3.21 -10.90 22.76
C THR A 264 4.00 -9.99 21.83
N GLN A 265 5.18 -10.44 21.43
CA GLN A 265 5.97 -9.77 20.37
C GLN A 265 5.12 -9.52 19.12
N GLY A 266 5.19 -8.32 18.55
CA GLY A 266 4.42 -7.96 17.35
C GLY A 266 4.14 -6.47 17.21
N PHE A 267 3.35 -6.15 16.19
CA PHE A 267 2.88 -4.80 15.94
C PHE A 267 1.54 -4.53 16.60
N TYR A 268 1.40 -3.33 17.13
CA TYR A 268 0.21 -2.83 17.80
C TYR A 268 -0.09 -1.39 17.38
N LEU A 269 -1.33 -0.96 17.55
CA LEU A 269 -1.77 0.42 17.37
C LEU A 269 -2.14 1.00 18.73
N VAL A 270 -1.50 2.08 19.11
CA VAL A 270 -1.79 2.84 20.34
C VAL A 270 -2.65 4.02 19.96
N LYS A 271 -3.89 4.04 20.44
CA LYS A 271 -4.85 5.13 20.24
C LYS A 271 -4.99 5.95 21.53
N ILE A 272 -4.73 7.25 21.40
CA ILE A 272 -4.86 8.25 22.47
C ILE A 272 -6.08 9.09 22.15
N ASN A 273 -7.10 9.07 23.00
CA ASN A 273 -8.33 9.87 22.82
C ASN A 273 -8.38 11.01 23.81
N THR A 274 -8.82 12.18 23.37
CA THR A 274 -9.00 13.39 24.18
C THR A 274 -10.38 14.00 23.93
N GLY A 275 -11.45 13.26 24.29
CA GLY A 275 -12.82 13.65 23.95
C GLY A 275 -13.12 13.35 22.47
N ASP A 276 -13.36 14.37 21.68
CA ASP A 276 -13.72 14.21 20.26
C ASP A 276 -12.51 14.01 19.33
N ASN A 277 -11.28 14.14 19.86
CA ASN A 277 -10.04 13.99 19.11
C ASN A 277 -9.29 12.71 19.48
N SER A 278 -8.63 12.08 18.52
CA SER A 278 -7.75 10.93 18.76
C SER A 278 -6.48 10.99 17.93
N ILE A 279 -5.38 10.48 18.49
CA ILE A 279 -4.12 10.27 17.78
C ILE A 279 -3.77 8.77 17.84
N THR A 280 -3.37 8.18 16.72
CA THR A 280 -2.90 6.80 16.66
C THR A 280 -1.41 6.76 16.36
N ARG A 281 -0.69 5.84 17.04
CA ARG A 281 0.74 5.60 16.85
C ARG A 281 1.01 4.10 16.73
N LYS A 282 2.01 3.75 15.94
CA LYS A 282 2.49 2.36 15.83
C LYS A 282 3.40 2.02 16.99
N LEU A 283 3.24 0.83 17.53
CA LEU A 283 4.12 0.24 18.57
C LEU A 283 4.61 -1.10 18.07
N PHE A 284 5.90 -1.36 18.22
CA PHE A 284 6.50 -2.66 17.98
C PHE A 284 7.05 -3.23 19.29
N LEU A 285 6.61 -4.43 19.66
CA LEU A 285 7.09 -5.14 20.84
C LEU A 285 8.09 -6.21 20.45
N VAL A 286 9.16 -6.29 21.21
CA VAL A 286 10.21 -7.31 21.12
C VAL A 286 10.31 -8.07 22.42
N GLU A 287 11.00 -9.23 22.42
CA GLU A 287 11.29 -10.01 23.60
C GLU A 287 12.17 -9.26 24.61
#